data_efdd7b5aacc82a210e4529b624878e5d
#
_entry.id   efdd7b5aacc82a210e4529b624878e5d
#
_cell.length_a   1.000
_cell.length_b   1.000
_cell.length_c   1.000
_cell.angle_alpha   90.00
_cell.angle_beta   90.00
_cell.angle_gamma   90.00
#
_symmetry.space_group_name_H-M   'P 1'
#
loop_
_entity.id
_entity.type
_entity.pdbx_description
1 polymer ?
#
loop_
_entity_poly.entity_id
_entity_poly.type
_entity_poly.pdbx_seq_one_letter_code
_entity_poly.pdbx_strand_id
1 'polypeptide(L)'
;MAENVREDMKLTPLLKEDVAKEVEINCFSYANISEFAACFFGLQISYLIWGIMQELIMDTKYLPTPRNPTGMFPSATFCVFSNRCLAIIVAAVICRVKHGTFQSSAPLLYFTPCAISNTISSWGQYQALSFVSFSLQTLFKATKVIPVMIMGRLLQGTKYGFAEYTEALLITGGVAFFSLSSKHSHKSADENFELVGFLLLSVYVLADSFTSQWQSRIYRDYGKIDHFHMMYGVNVSSIIVTTVALIASGEIPKVIEFMSYNPMALWYNVMTAITSTTGQIAIFYTIKKFGPIVFTIIMTTRQMMSIILSTILFGHHMTLGGVMGAILVFTAIFHSVYRQVKNKKNKILPPVNLPPDEEPLINKK
;
A
#
# COMPACT_ATOMS: atom_id res chain seq x y z
N MET A 1 -34.86 11.17 -55.06
CA MET A 1 -33.40 11.12 -54.69
C MET A 1 -33.06 11.92 -53.44
N ALA A 2 -33.94 12.81 -52.95
CA ALA A 2 -33.71 13.59 -51.73
C ALA A 2 -34.35 13.01 -50.46
N GLU A 3 -35.23 12.02 -50.61
CA GLU A 3 -35.90 11.36 -49.47
C GLU A 3 -35.09 10.18 -48.88
N ASN A 4 -34.32 9.46 -49.70
CA ASN A 4 -33.44 8.37 -49.21
C ASN A 4 -32.22 8.88 -48.41
N VAL A 5 -31.80 10.14 -48.61
CA VAL A 5 -30.69 10.74 -47.83
C VAL A 5 -31.13 11.16 -46.42
N ARG A 6 -32.45 11.26 -46.16
CA ARG A 6 -33.01 11.61 -44.87
C ARG A 6 -33.25 10.39 -43.94
N GLU A 7 -33.39 9.19 -44.50
CA GLU A 7 -33.48 7.97 -43.68
C GLU A 7 -32.12 7.49 -43.16
N ASP A 8 -31.04 7.68 -43.94
CA ASP A 8 -29.67 7.40 -43.49
C ASP A 8 -29.21 8.34 -42.36
N MET A 9 -29.86 9.49 -42.19
CA MET A 9 -29.56 10.43 -41.10
C MET A 9 -30.30 10.12 -39.79
N LYS A 10 -31.25 9.17 -39.77
CA LYS A 10 -31.92 8.73 -38.52
C LYS A 10 -31.24 7.57 -37.82
N LEU A 11 -30.35 6.86 -38.50
CA LEU A 11 -29.47 5.84 -37.87
C LEU A 11 -28.31 6.46 -37.08
N THR A 12 -28.06 7.74 -37.27
CA THR A 12 -26.92 8.45 -36.65
C THR A 12 -27.02 8.69 -35.13
N PRO A 13 -28.21 8.79 -34.45
CA PRO A 13 -28.19 9.01 -33.01
C PRO A 13 -27.76 7.75 -32.20
N LEU A 14 -28.22 6.57 -32.60
CA LEU A 14 -27.83 5.30 -31.95
C LEU A 14 -26.34 5.00 -32.20
N LEU A 15 -25.88 5.13 -33.45
CA LEU A 15 -24.46 5.01 -33.78
C LEU A 15 -23.57 6.06 -33.09
N LYS A 16 -24.07 7.30 -32.95
CA LYS A 16 -23.37 8.35 -32.19
C LYS A 16 -23.36 8.04 -30.69
N GLU A 17 -24.42 7.46 -30.14
CA GLU A 17 -24.50 7.09 -28.76
C GLU A 17 -23.62 5.87 -28.46
N ASP A 18 -23.55 4.89 -29.37
CA ASP A 18 -22.65 3.74 -29.25
C ASP A 18 -21.19 4.12 -29.42
N VAL A 19 -20.86 4.99 -30.41
CA VAL A 19 -19.50 5.53 -30.57
C VAL A 19 -19.14 6.44 -29.40
N ALA A 20 -20.06 7.25 -28.86
CA ALA A 20 -19.82 8.05 -27.68
C ALA A 20 -19.60 7.16 -26.44
N LYS A 21 -20.40 6.11 -26.28
CA LYS A 21 -20.20 5.10 -25.21
C LYS A 21 -18.88 4.35 -25.39
N GLU A 22 -18.48 4.01 -26.60
CA GLU A 22 -17.22 3.31 -26.88
C GLU A 22 -16.01 4.23 -26.67
N VAL A 23 -16.11 5.51 -27.03
CA VAL A 23 -15.10 6.53 -26.73
C VAL A 23 -15.03 6.82 -25.23
N GLU A 24 -16.17 6.91 -24.55
CA GLU A 24 -16.24 7.12 -23.11
C GLU A 24 -15.70 5.90 -22.33
N ILE A 25 -15.98 4.68 -22.81
CA ILE A 25 -15.41 3.43 -22.27
C ILE A 25 -13.90 3.37 -22.50
N ASN A 26 -13.40 3.77 -23.66
CA ASN A 26 -11.97 3.79 -23.96
C ASN A 26 -11.25 4.89 -23.16
N CYS A 27 -11.79 6.11 -23.09
CA CYS A 27 -11.25 7.19 -22.25
C CYS A 27 -11.26 6.80 -20.77
N PHE A 28 -12.32 6.15 -20.30
CA PHE A 28 -12.40 5.65 -18.92
C PHE A 28 -11.40 4.51 -18.66
N SER A 29 -11.11 3.67 -19.63
CA SER A 29 -10.09 2.61 -19.54
C SER A 29 -8.67 3.20 -19.50
N TYR A 30 -8.34 4.17 -20.33
CA TYR A 30 -7.03 4.85 -20.30
C TYR A 30 -6.83 5.67 -19.03
N ALA A 31 -7.85 6.40 -18.57
CA ALA A 31 -7.79 7.12 -17.30
C ALA A 31 -7.52 6.20 -16.11
N ASN A 32 -8.16 5.03 -16.04
CA ASN A 32 -7.92 4.06 -14.99
C ASN A 32 -6.50 3.47 -15.03
N ILE A 33 -5.93 3.27 -16.23
CA ILE A 33 -4.56 2.79 -16.38
C ILE A 33 -3.55 3.86 -15.96
N SER A 34 -3.75 5.12 -16.36
CA SER A 34 -2.89 6.24 -15.97
C SER A 34 -2.93 6.50 -14.45
N GLU A 35 -4.13 6.46 -13.85
CA GLU A 35 -4.28 6.57 -12.40
C GLU A 35 -3.62 5.41 -11.66
N PHE A 36 -3.77 4.18 -12.16
CA PHE A 36 -3.08 3.01 -11.59
C PHE A 36 -1.56 3.18 -11.68
N ALA A 37 -1.04 3.60 -12.83
CA ALA A 37 0.39 3.86 -13.01
C ALA A 37 0.87 4.98 -12.07
N ALA A 38 0.12 6.06 -11.91
CA ALA A 38 0.44 7.14 -10.97
C ALA A 38 0.47 6.64 -9.52
N CYS A 39 -0.49 5.81 -9.10
CA CYS A 39 -0.48 5.17 -7.79
C CYS A 39 0.71 4.24 -7.62
N PHE A 40 1.00 3.41 -8.62
CA PHE A 40 2.11 2.47 -8.59
C PHE A 40 3.45 3.20 -8.44
N PHE A 41 3.76 4.12 -9.35
CA PHE A 41 5.02 4.86 -9.30
C PHE A 41 5.10 5.81 -8.11
N GLY A 42 3.99 6.44 -7.72
CA GLY A 42 3.92 7.29 -6.53
C GLY A 42 4.26 6.52 -5.26
N LEU A 43 3.71 5.33 -5.08
CA LEU A 43 4.04 4.44 -3.95
C LEU A 43 5.48 3.94 -4.02
N GLN A 44 5.96 3.51 -5.21
CA GLN A 44 7.32 3.02 -5.38
C GLN A 44 8.34 4.10 -5.01
N ILE A 45 8.25 5.27 -5.61
CA ILE A 45 9.20 6.37 -5.42
C ILE A 45 9.16 6.89 -3.98
N SER A 46 7.97 7.21 -3.46
CA SER A 46 7.84 7.78 -2.11
C SER A 46 8.39 6.84 -1.03
N TYR A 47 8.07 5.56 -1.11
CA TYR A 47 8.51 4.60 -0.10
C TYR A 47 9.92 4.06 -0.32
N LEU A 48 10.48 4.15 -1.53
CA LEU A 48 11.89 3.87 -1.75
C LEU A 48 12.74 4.97 -1.08
N ILE A 49 12.43 6.23 -1.36
CA ILE A 49 13.14 7.37 -0.75
C ILE A 49 12.95 7.39 0.76
N TRP A 50 11.71 7.13 1.23
CA TRP A 50 11.43 7.02 2.66
C TRP A 50 12.28 5.94 3.34
N GLY A 51 12.43 4.77 2.70
CA GLY A 51 13.27 3.69 3.22
C GLY A 51 14.74 4.09 3.35
N ILE A 52 15.30 4.72 2.32
CA ILE A 52 16.68 5.23 2.34
C ILE A 52 16.87 6.29 3.45
N MET A 53 15.94 7.25 3.57
CA MET A 53 16.02 8.28 4.60
C MET A 53 15.89 7.70 6.01
N GLN A 54 15.03 6.68 6.19
CA GLN A 54 14.89 5.97 7.45
C GLN A 54 16.15 5.19 7.84
N GLU A 55 16.79 4.53 6.88
CA GLU A 55 18.05 3.84 7.08
C GLU A 55 19.15 4.84 7.46
N LEU A 56 19.28 5.93 6.71
CA LEU A 56 20.24 6.99 7.01
C LEU A 56 20.08 7.57 8.42
N ILE A 57 18.86 7.84 8.88
CA ILE A 57 18.65 8.38 10.23
C ILE A 57 19.00 7.37 11.32
N MET A 58 18.74 6.07 11.09
CA MET A 58 18.93 5.03 12.10
C MET A 58 20.38 4.49 12.17
N ASP A 59 21.09 4.42 11.03
CA ASP A 59 22.40 3.78 10.93
C ASP A 59 23.57 4.78 10.96
N THR A 60 23.29 6.08 10.74
CA THR A 60 24.33 7.10 10.83
C THR A 60 24.83 7.24 12.27
N LYS A 61 26.14 7.24 12.45
CA LYS A 61 26.79 7.58 13.72
C LYS A 61 26.87 9.08 13.85
N TYR A 62 26.20 9.61 14.87
CA TYR A 62 26.16 11.03 15.19
C TYR A 62 27.07 11.36 16.37
N LEU A 63 27.16 12.64 16.69
CA LEU A 63 27.85 13.11 17.90
C LEU A 63 27.11 12.56 19.14
N PRO A 64 27.84 11.91 20.09
CA PRO A 64 27.25 11.45 21.32
C PRO A 64 26.77 12.63 22.17
N THR A 65 25.68 12.44 22.89
CA THR A 65 25.11 13.44 23.80
C THR A 65 25.13 12.90 25.24
N PRO A 66 25.06 13.77 26.27
CA PRO A 66 25.07 13.33 27.67
C PRO A 66 24.01 12.27 28.00
N ARG A 67 22.85 12.33 27.36
CA ARG A 67 21.75 11.35 27.54
C ARG A 67 21.79 10.20 26.57
N ASN A 68 22.61 10.27 25.51
CA ASN A 68 22.76 9.22 24.50
C ASN A 68 24.23 9.07 24.07
N PRO A 69 25.03 8.36 24.86
CA PRO A 69 26.47 8.16 24.58
C PRO A 69 26.74 7.26 23.38
N THR A 70 25.75 6.51 22.88
CA THR A 70 25.91 5.59 21.73
C THR A 70 26.10 6.30 20.41
N GLY A 71 25.66 7.58 20.29
CA GLY A 71 25.67 8.32 19.03
C GLY A 71 24.71 7.79 17.97
N MET A 72 23.81 6.87 18.33
CA MET A 72 22.75 6.37 17.46
C MET A 72 21.45 7.16 17.70
N PHE A 73 20.59 7.24 16.69
CA PHE A 73 19.32 7.95 16.85
C PHE A 73 18.44 7.29 17.94
N PRO A 74 17.97 8.05 18.96
CA PRO A 74 17.46 7.47 20.20
C PRO A 74 16.03 6.93 20.13
N SER A 75 15.22 7.23 19.09
CA SER A 75 13.81 6.90 19.10
C SER A 75 13.19 6.71 17.73
N ALA A 76 12.93 5.46 17.34
CA ALA A 76 12.11 5.15 16.17
C ALA A 76 10.65 5.64 16.33
N THR A 77 10.13 5.63 17.56
CA THR A 77 8.77 6.12 17.89
C THR A 77 8.62 7.60 17.57
N PHE A 78 9.68 8.39 17.80
CA PHE A 78 9.67 9.81 17.45
C PHE A 78 9.64 10.05 15.95
N CYS A 79 10.33 9.23 15.13
CA CYS A 79 10.22 9.30 13.66
C CYS A 79 8.78 9.06 13.21
N VAL A 80 8.10 8.08 13.80
CA VAL A 80 6.69 7.82 13.51
C VAL A 80 5.82 9.01 13.91
N PHE A 81 6.03 9.57 15.10
CA PHE A 81 5.30 10.74 15.59
C PHE A 81 5.48 11.95 14.65
N SER A 82 6.71 12.30 14.25
CA SER A 82 6.98 13.42 13.36
C SER A 82 6.35 13.23 11.98
N ASN A 83 6.35 12.01 11.44
CA ASN A 83 5.66 11.65 10.20
C ASN A 83 4.15 11.91 10.32
N ARG A 84 3.53 11.60 11.48
CA ARG A 84 2.10 11.85 11.72
C ARG A 84 1.79 13.33 11.83
N CYS A 85 2.65 14.11 12.50
CA CYS A 85 2.48 15.56 12.59
C CYS A 85 2.39 16.20 11.20
N LEU A 86 3.35 15.92 10.33
CA LEU A 86 3.35 16.49 8.98
C LEU A 86 2.14 15.99 8.14
N ALA A 87 1.79 14.72 8.26
CA ALA A 87 0.64 14.15 7.57
C ALA A 87 -0.68 14.81 7.98
N ILE A 88 -0.86 15.13 9.27
CA ILE A 88 -2.04 15.87 9.76
C ILE A 88 -2.08 17.28 9.18
N ILE A 89 -0.96 18.00 9.20
CA ILE A 89 -0.89 19.37 8.68
C ILE A 89 -1.28 19.38 7.19
N VAL A 90 -0.65 18.53 6.40
CA VAL A 90 -0.91 18.44 4.96
C VAL A 90 -2.36 18.02 4.67
N ALA A 91 -2.86 17.00 5.35
CA ALA A 91 -4.25 16.55 5.19
C ALA A 91 -5.25 17.65 5.60
N ALA A 92 -5.00 18.35 6.72
CA ALA A 92 -5.84 19.45 7.19
C ALA A 92 -5.89 20.61 6.20
N VAL A 93 -4.73 21.04 5.70
CA VAL A 93 -4.67 22.14 4.70
C VAL A 93 -5.45 21.74 3.45
N ILE A 94 -5.25 20.53 2.91
CA ILE A 94 -5.95 20.10 1.71
C ILE A 94 -7.46 19.93 1.96
N CYS A 95 -7.87 19.34 3.09
CA CYS A 95 -9.28 19.26 3.46
C CYS A 95 -9.92 20.64 3.56
N ARG A 96 -9.24 21.62 4.15
CA ARG A 96 -9.74 22.98 4.27
C ARG A 96 -9.90 23.67 2.91
N VAL A 97 -8.91 23.52 2.04
CA VAL A 97 -8.92 24.13 0.71
C VAL A 97 -9.97 23.46 -0.19
N LYS A 98 -10.06 22.12 -0.17
CA LYS A 98 -10.92 21.36 -1.08
C LYS A 98 -12.38 21.25 -0.63
N HIS A 99 -12.60 21.08 0.66
CA HIS A 99 -13.92 20.77 1.23
C HIS A 99 -14.44 21.84 2.20
N GLY A 100 -13.64 22.83 2.55
CA GLY A 100 -14.01 23.90 3.50
C GLY A 100 -14.12 23.46 4.96
N THR A 101 -14.01 22.15 5.26
CA THR A 101 -14.16 21.58 6.60
C THR A 101 -13.18 20.45 6.84
N PHE A 102 -12.79 20.27 8.11
CA PHE A 102 -12.02 19.11 8.58
C PHE A 102 -12.91 17.94 8.98
N GLN A 103 -14.21 18.20 9.14
CA GLN A 103 -15.15 17.21 9.66
C GLN A 103 -15.39 16.12 8.62
N SER A 104 -15.03 14.90 8.98
CA SER A 104 -15.34 13.71 8.19
C SER A 104 -16.77 13.25 8.45
N SER A 105 -17.37 12.58 7.48
CA SER A 105 -18.67 11.92 7.65
C SER A 105 -18.61 10.77 8.68
N ALA A 106 -17.40 10.22 8.96
CA ALA A 106 -17.20 9.21 9.99
C ALA A 106 -16.75 9.83 11.30
N PRO A 107 -17.24 9.34 12.46
CA PRO A 107 -16.77 9.77 13.77
C PRO A 107 -15.30 9.38 13.97
N LEU A 108 -14.55 10.23 14.71
CA LEU A 108 -13.11 10.03 14.94
C LEU A 108 -12.78 8.67 15.56
N LEU A 109 -13.66 8.16 16.42
CA LEU A 109 -13.51 6.87 17.08
C LEU A 109 -13.40 5.70 16.06
N TYR A 110 -14.00 5.84 14.87
CA TYR A 110 -13.95 4.80 13.84
C TYR A 110 -12.56 4.64 13.20
N PHE A 111 -11.71 5.67 13.30
CA PHE A 111 -10.32 5.62 12.82
C PHE A 111 -9.36 5.02 13.86
N THR A 112 -9.76 4.97 15.14
CA THR A 112 -8.92 4.47 16.24
C THR A 112 -8.42 3.04 16.05
N PRO A 113 -9.24 2.06 15.59
CA PRO A 113 -8.74 0.70 15.32
C PRO A 113 -7.60 0.67 14.30
N CYS A 114 -7.66 1.52 13.25
CA CYS A 114 -6.54 1.66 12.30
C CYS A 114 -5.28 2.20 12.96
N ALA A 115 -5.43 3.19 13.84
CA ALA A 115 -4.31 3.82 14.52
C ALA A 115 -3.60 2.85 15.46
N ILE A 116 -4.35 2.12 16.28
CA ILE A 116 -3.83 1.11 17.20
C ILE A 116 -3.15 -0.01 16.43
N SER A 117 -3.84 -0.58 15.45
CA SER A 117 -3.32 -1.68 14.65
C SER A 117 -2.04 -1.28 13.89
N ASN A 118 -1.99 -0.08 13.32
CA ASN A 118 -0.80 0.44 12.64
C ASN A 118 0.38 0.66 13.62
N THR A 119 0.10 1.08 14.86
CA THR A 119 1.14 1.25 15.89
C THR A 119 1.69 -0.11 16.33
N ILE A 120 0.82 -1.10 16.57
CA ILE A 120 1.21 -2.48 16.90
C ILE A 120 2.02 -3.09 15.75
N SER A 121 1.58 -2.90 14.52
CA SER A 121 2.29 -3.36 13.32
C SER A 121 3.69 -2.77 13.23
N SER A 122 3.81 -1.45 13.38
CA SER A 122 5.11 -0.77 13.35
C SER A 122 6.03 -1.26 14.46
N TRP A 123 5.53 -1.35 15.69
CA TRP A 123 6.29 -1.85 16.82
C TRP A 123 6.77 -3.30 16.59
N GLY A 124 5.88 -4.19 16.18
CA GLY A 124 6.21 -5.58 15.90
C GLY A 124 7.27 -5.72 14.82
N GLN A 125 7.21 -4.90 13.75
CA GLN A 125 8.19 -4.88 12.68
C GLN A 125 9.59 -4.46 13.16
N TYR A 126 9.69 -3.39 13.94
CA TYR A 126 10.97 -2.90 14.45
C TYR A 126 11.56 -3.88 15.48
N GLN A 127 10.73 -4.35 16.39
CA GLN A 127 11.19 -5.28 17.43
C GLN A 127 11.66 -6.62 16.85
N ALA A 128 11.00 -7.10 15.79
CA ALA A 128 11.40 -8.33 15.12
C ALA A 128 12.82 -8.28 14.53
N LEU A 129 13.30 -7.10 14.07
CA LEU A 129 14.65 -6.96 13.53
C LEU A 129 15.76 -7.30 14.52
N SER A 130 15.48 -7.22 15.83
CA SER A 130 16.44 -7.63 16.87
C SER A 130 16.59 -9.15 16.97
N PHE A 131 15.63 -9.92 16.46
CA PHE A 131 15.57 -11.38 16.59
C PHE A 131 15.75 -12.12 15.28
N VAL A 132 15.39 -11.51 14.15
CA VAL A 132 15.42 -12.16 12.83
C VAL A 132 16.19 -11.34 11.81
N SER A 133 16.67 -12.02 10.77
CA SER A 133 17.34 -11.34 9.66
C SER A 133 16.39 -10.48 8.84
N PHE A 134 16.94 -9.44 8.21
CA PHE A 134 16.17 -8.60 7.27
C PHE A 134 15.54 -9.40 6.14
N SER A 135 16.20 -10.45 5.65
CA SER A 135 15.68 -11.34 4.60
C SER A 135 14.42 -12.06 5.04
N LEU A 136 14.39 -12.59 6.27
CA LEU A 136 13.20 -13.25 6.84
C LEU A 136 12.06 -12.26 7.04
N GLN A 137 12.36 -11.06 7.53
CA GLN A 137 11.37 -9.98 7.64
C GLN A 137 10.76 -9.63 6.28
N THR A 138 11.58 -9.52 5.24
CA THR A 138 11.12 -9.21 3.87
C THR A 138 10.25 -10.32 3.31
N LEU A 139 10.58 -11.58 3.59
CA LEU A 139 9.77 -12.74 3.23
C LEU A 139 8.38 -12.65 3.89
N PHE A 140 8.31 -12.38 5.20
CA PHE A 140 7.03 -12.19 5.90
C PHE A 140 6.20 -11.04 5.32
N LYS A 141 6.83 -9.92 4.99
CA LYS A 141 6.14 -8.80 4.33
C LYS A 141 5.50 -9.21 3.00
N ALA A 142 6.13 -10.10 2.28
CA ALA A 142 5.63 -10.58 0.99
C ALA A 142 4.46 -11.57 1.13
N THR A 143 4.41 -12.36 2.21
CA THR A 143 3.29 -13.29 2.47
C THR A 143 2.00 -12.57 2.86
N LYS A 144 2.02 -11.26 3.07
CA LYS A 144 0.91 -10.42 3.53
C LYS A 144 -0.35 -10.51 2.67
N VAL A 145 -0.25 -10.86 1.39
CA VAL A 145 -1.41 -10.95 0.50
C VAL A 145 -2.47 -11.91 1.05
N ILE A 146 -2.06 -13.07 1.55
CA ILE A 146 -2.97 -14.09 2.11
C ILE A 146 -3.67 -13.58 3.39
N PRO A 147 -2.96 -13.07 4.43
CA PRO A 147 -3.59 -12.44 5.59
C PRO A 147 -4.56 -11.30 5.26
N VAL A 148 -4.24 -10.46 4.26
CA VAL A 148 -5.14 -9.39 3.80
C VAL A 148 -6.44 -9.96 3.24
N MET A 149 -6.39 -11.07 2.47
CA MET A 149 -7.60 -11.72 1.97
C MET A 149 -8.41 -12.36 3.10
N ILE A 150 -7.77 -13.02 4.05
CA ILE A 150 -8.44 -13.60 5.23
C ILE A 150 -9.14 -12.50 6.04
N MET A 151 -8.45 -11.40 6.34
CA MET A 151 -9.05 -10.25 7.03
C MET A 151 -10.18 -9.60 6.24
N GLY A 152 -10.09 -9.54 4.91
CA GLY A 152 -11.17 -9.06 4.05
C GLY A 152 -12.43 -9.92 4.13
N ARG A 153 -12.26 -11.24 4.22
CA ARG A 153 -13.38 -12.16 4.43
C ARG A 153 -14.01 -12.01 5.82
N LEU A 154 -13.18 -11.86 6.86
CA LEU A 154 -13.65 -11.73 8.25
C LEU A 154 -14.33 -10.37 8.51
N LEU A 155 -13.74 -9.27 8.07
CA LEU A 155 -14.20 -7.91 8.39
C LEU A 155 -15.29 -7.40 7.43
N GLN A 156 -15.24 -7.83 6.18
CA GLN A 156 -16.11 -7.30 5.14
C GLN A 156 -17.03 -8.35 4.50
N GLY A 157 -16.89 -9.63 4.85
CA GLY A 157 -17.63 -10.72 4.23
C GLY A 157 -17.28 -10.91 2.74
N THR A 158 -16.17 -10.38 2.26
CA THR A 158 -15.77 -10.44 0.85
C THR A 158 -15.50 -11.89 0.45
N LYS A 159 -16.16 -12.34 -0.62
CA LYS A 159 -15.90 -13.67 -1.18
C LYS A 159 -14.83 -13.54 -2.28
N TYR A 160 -13.74 -14.23 -2.12
CA TYR A 160 -12.67 -14.33 -3.11
C TYR A 160 -12.82 -15.61 -3.92
N GLY A 161 -12.59 -15.53 -5.22
CA GLY A 161 -12.62 -16.68 -6.11
C GLY A 161 -11.37 -17.55 -5.98
N PHE A 162 -11.43 -18.77 -6.46
CA PHE A 162 -10.29 -19.70 -6.46
C PHE A 162 -9.05 -19.11 -7.16
N ALA A 163 -9.25 -18.40 -8.26
CA ALA A 163 -8.16 -17.75 -9.00
C ALA A 163 -7.42 -16.69 -8.15
N GLU A 164 -8.12 -15.97 -7.24
CA GLU A 164 -7.50 -14.97 -6.35
C GLU A 164 -6.61 -15.64 -5.30
N TYR A 165 -7.03 -16.78 -4.76
CA TYR A 165 -6.20 -17.56 -3.84
C TYR A 165 -4.99 -18.15 -4.55
N THR A 166 -5.15 -18.65 -5.79
CA THR A 166 -4.03 -19.18 -6.58
C THR A 166 -3.00 -18.10 -6.89
N GLU A 167 -3.44 -16.90 -7.28
CA GLU A 167 -2.55 -15.75 -7.49
C GLU A 167 -1.81 -15.35 -6.21
N ALA A 168 -2.50 -15.29 -5.07
CA ALA A 168 -1.89 -14.98 -3.78
C ALA A 168 -0.83 -16.03 -3.38
N LEU A 169 -1.09 -17.31 -3.62
CA LEU A 169 -0.14 -18.39 -3.39
C LEU A 169 1.07 -18.32 -4.33
N LEU A 170 0.86 -18.01 -5.62
CA LEU A 170 1.96 -17.84 -6.57
C LEU A 170 2.85 -16.65 -6.22
N ILE A 171 2.27 -15.51 -5.84
CA ILE A 171 3.02 -14.33 -5.40
C ILE A 171 3.83 -14.68 -4.14
N THR A 172 3.18 -15.26 -3.13
CA THR A 172 3.82 -15.63 -1.87
C THR A 172 4.93 -16.66 -2.07
N GLY A 173 4.65 -17.72 -2.81
CA GLY A 173 5.62 -18.79 -3.12
C GLY A 173 6.80 -18.28 -3.95
N GLY A 174 6.54 -17.43 -4.94
CA GLY A 174 7.58 -16.82 -5.77
C GLY A 174 8.51 -15.91 -4.98
N VAL A 175 7.98 -15.10 -4.06
CA VAL A 175 8.80 -14.26 -3.17
C VAL A 175 9.58 -15.11 -2.16
N ALA A 176 8.97 -16.17 -1.63
CA ALA A 176 9.65 -17.12 -0.76
C ALA A 176 10.85 -17.77 -1.49
N PHE A 177 10.62 -18.25 -2.70
CA PHE A 177 11.65 -18.86 -3.53
C PHE A 177 12.77 -17.87 -3.89
N PHE A 178 12.42 -16.63 -4.25
CA PHE A 178 13.37 -15.55 -4.48
C PHE A 178 14.23 -15.28 -3.25
N SER A 179 13.62 -15.12 -2.07
CA SER A 179 14.32 -14.79 -0.82
C SER A 179 15.23 -15.93 -0.35
N LEU A 180 14.80 -17.17 -0.46
CA LEU A 180 15.59 -18.36 -0.10
C LEU A 180 16.78 -18.59 -1.05
N SER A 181 16.60 -18.23 -2.32
CA SER A 181 17.68 -18.35 -3.32
C SER A 181 18.73 -17.24 -3.20
N SER A 182 18.36 -16.10 -2.62
CA SER A 182 19.28 -15.01 -2.31
C SER A 182 20.00 -15.34 -1.01
N LYS A 183 21.17 -15.98 -1.07
CA LYS A 183 21.97 -16.35 0.10
C LYS A 183 22.35 -15.11 0.90
N HIS A 184 21.59 -14.78 1.92
CA HIS A 184 22.01 -13.88 2.99
C HIS A 184 22.41 -14.69 4.22
N SER A 185 23.59 -14.37 4.73
CA SER A 185 24.23 -14.97 5.89
C SER A 185 23.25 -15.11 7.05
N HIS A 186 22.91 -16.35 7.42
CA HIS A 186 22.21 -16.63 8.63
C HIS A 186 23.14 -16.26 9.81
N LYS A 187 22.72 -15.33 10.65
CA LYS A 187 23.23 -15.26 12.02
C LYS A 187 22.68 -16.51 12.71
N SER A 188 23.59 -17.32 13.21
CA SER A 188 23.25 -18.47 14.10
C SER A 188 22.63 -17.88 15.38
N ALA A 189 21.33 -17.85 15.47
CA ALA A 189 20.61 -17.48 16.67
C ALA A 189 20.05 -18.76 17.32
N ASP A 190 19.97 -18.77 18.65
CA ASP A 190 19.30 -19.84 19.39
C ASP A 190 17.86 -19.98 18.92
N GLU A 191 17.36 -21.22 18.80
CA GLU A 191 16.01 -21.53 18.27
C GLU A 191 14.88 -20.76 19.00
N ASN A 192 15.03 -20.48 20.30
CA ASN A 192 14.07 -19.69 21.08
C ASN A 192 14.03 -18.22 20.64
N PHE A 193 15.14 -17.64 20.21
CA PHE A 193 15.22 -16.28 19.70
C PHE A 193 14.52 -16.15 18.34
N GLU A 194 14.69 -17.11 17.46
CA GLU A 194 14.03 -17.13 16.16
C GLU A 194 12.50 -17.24 16.29
N LEU A 195 12.01 -18.03 17.25
CA LEU A 195 10.58 -18.19 17.53
C LEU A 195 9.92 -16.87 17.95
N VAL A 196 10.56 -16.10 18.84
CA VAL A 196 10.06 -14.77 19.25
C VAL A 196 9.98 -13.82 18.06
N GLY A 197 11.01 -13.80 17.22
CA GLY A 197 11.03 -13.00 16.01
C GLY A 197 9.92 -13.39 15.04
N PHE A 198 9.68 -14.69 14.85
CA PHE A 198 8.60 -15.21 14.02
C PHE A 198 7.21 -14.81 14.54
N LEU A 199 6.97 -14.85 15.83
CA LEU A 199 5.72 -14.40 16.46
C LEU A 199 5.51 -12.89 16.26
N LEU A 200 6.56 -12.09 16.46
CA LEU A 200 6.50 -10.64 16.24
C LEU A 200 6.20 -10.29 14.78
N LEU A 201 6.80 -10.99 13.82
CA LEU A 201 6.49 -10.81 12.40
C LEU A 201 5.06 -11.24 12.06
N SER A 202 4.55 -12.29 12.70
CA SER A 202 3.16 -12.71 12.52
C SER A 202 2.18 -11.65 13.02
N VAL A 203 2.43 -11.09 14.22
CA VAL A 203 1.66 -9.97 14.78
C VAL A 203 1.72 -8.76 13.84
N TYR A 204 2.91 -8.42 13.34
CA TYR A 204 3.08 -7.35 12.35
C TYR A 204 2.18 -7.55 11.13
N VAL A 205 2.25 -8.73 10.48
CA VAL A 205 1.51 -8.99 9.22
C VAL A 205 0.01 -9.00 9.45
N LEU A 206 -0.46 -9.57 10.57
CA LEU A 206 -1.88 -9.58 10.93
C LEU A 206 -2.41 -8.18 11.22
N ALA A 207 -1.69 -7.39 12.03
CA ALA A 207 -2.08 -6.03 12.38
C ALA A 207 -2.11 -5.11 11.14
N ASP A 208 -1.11 -5.22 10.25
CA ASP A 208 -1.05 -4.43 9.03
C ASP A 208 -2.15 -4.83 8.02
N SER A 209 -2.47 -6.13 7.96
CA SER A 209 -3.59 -6.64 7.16
C SER A 209 -4.93 -6.16 7.69
N PHE A 210 -5.12 -6.13 9.00
CA PHE A 210 -6.29 -5.55 9.63
C PHE A 210 -6.42 -4.06 9.29
N THR A 211 -5.35 -3.29 9.42
CA THR A 211 -5.34 -1.84 9.13
C THR A 211 -5.85 -1.55 7.72
N SER A 212 -5.32 -2.22 6.71
CA SER A 212 -5.70 -1.99 5.32
C SER A 212 -7.15 -2.39 5.01
N GLN A 213 -7.63 -3.46 5.61
CA GLN A 213 -9.01 -3.92 5.45
C GLN A 213 -10.01 -3.06 6.22
N TRP A 214 -9.64 -2.59 7.41
CA TRP A 214 -10.48 -1.67 8.17
C TRP A 214 -10.63 -0.31 7.47
N GLN A 215 -9.56 0.22 6.89
CA GLN A 215 -9.62 1.42 6.04
C GLN A 215 -10.58 1.22 4.86
N SER A 216 -10.51 0.08 4.18
CA SER A 216 -11.42 -0.26 3.11
C SER A 216 -12.88 -0.36 3.59
N ARG A 217 -13.11 -0.91 4.78
CA ARG A 217 -14.42 -0.95 5.42
C ARG A 217 -14.97 0.44 5.70
N ILE A 218 -14.16 1.36 6.25
CA ILE A 218 -14.57 2.75 6.47
C ILE A 218 -14.99 3.41 5.15
N TYR A 219 -14.24 3.23 4.07
CA TYR A 219 -14.63 3.76 2.76
C TYR A 219 -15.96 3.19 2.24
N ARG A 220 -16.23 1.93 2.54
CA ARG A 220 -17.50 1.29 2.15
C ARG A 220 -18.67 1.79 2.98
N ASP A 221 -18.51 1.84 4.30
CA ASP A 221 -19.58 2.16 5.24
C ASP A 221 -19.93 3.66 5.21
N TYR A 222 -18.93 4.51 4.91
CA TYR A 222 -19.06 5.96 4.80
C TYR A 222 -18.63 6.46 3.41
N GLY A 223 -19.30 6.02 2.36
CA GLY A 223 -18.90 6.21 0.94
C GLY A 223 -18.57 7.63 0.48
N LYS A 224 -18.93 8.67 1.26
CA LYS A 224 -18.62 10.08 0.98
C LYS A 224 -17.26 10.54 1.54
N ILE A 225 -16.50 9.66 2.21
CA ILE A 225 -15.19 10.03 2.76
C ILE A 225 -14.17 10.15 1.63
N ASP A 226 -13.53 11.32 1.56
CA ASP A 226 -12.38 11.51 0.69
C ASP A 226 -11.11 10.92 1.34
N HIS A 227 -10.12 10.57 0.50
CA HIS A 227 -8.85 10.01 0.97
C HIS A 227 -8.09 10.96 1.91
N PHE A 228 -8.22 12.28 1.74
CA PHE A 228 -7.64 13.26 2.67
C PHE A 228 -8.32 13.28 4.03
N HIS A 229 -9.66 13.15 4.09
CA HIS A 229 -10.36 13.01 5.36
C HIS A 229 -9.98 11.70 6.08
N MET A 230 -9.82 10.60 5.33
CA MET A 230 -9.32 9.35 5.88
C MET A 230 -7.91 9.51 6.44
N MET A 231 -7.01 10.13 5.68
CA MET A 231 -5.64 10.42 6.11
C MET A 231 -5.62 11.27 7.39
N TYR A 232 -6.43 12.33 7.44
CA TYR A 232 -6.56 13.17 8.62
C TYR A 232 -7.04 12.39 9.85
N GLY A 233 -8.16 11.67 9.75
CA GLY A 233 -8.76 10.93 10.86
C GLY A 233 -7.82 9.84 11.42
N VAL A 234 -7.19 9.05 10.55
CA VAL A 234 -6.24 8.01 10.96
C VAL A 234 -5.00 8.61 11.63
N ASN A 235 -4.45 9.70 11.10
CA ASN A 235 -3.25 10.31 11.68
C ASN A 235 -3.54 11.03 12.99
N VAL A 236 -4.70 11.69 13.14
CA VAL A 236 -5.14 12.29 14.42
C VAL A 236 -5.27 11.21 15.50
N SER A 237 -5.89 10.08 15.19
CA SER A 237 -5.95 8.97 16.16
C SER A 237 -4.57 8.37 16.43
N SER A 238 -3.70 8.27 15.42
CA SER A 238 -2.33 7.73 15.58
C SER A 238 -1.43 8.63 16.42
N ILE A 239 -1.56 9.97 16.31
CA ILE A 239 -0.72 10.88 17.09
C ILE A 239 -1.02 10.78 18.59
N ILE A 240 -2.27 10.54 18.96
CA ILE A 240 -2.64 10.32 20.37
C ILE A 240 -1.93 9.08 20.90
N VAL A 241 -1.99 7.95 20.16
CA VAL A 241 -1.37 6.70 20.56
C VAL A 241 0.16 6.82 20.65
N THR A 242 0.78 7.45 19.64
CA THR A 242 2.25 7.62 19.61
C THR A 242 2.73 8.62 20.65
N THR A 243 1.95 9.66 20.98
CA THR A 243 2.27 10.60 22.06
C THR A 243 2.27 9.90 23.42
N VAL A 244 1.25 9.09 23.70
CA VAL A 244 1.20 8.28 24.93
C VAL A 244 2.41 7.34 25.01
N ALA A 245 2.77 6.68 23.90
CA ALA A 245 3.93 5.80 23.85
C ALA A 245 5.25 6.56 24.12
N LEU A 246 5.43 7.76 23.53
CA LEU A 246 6.63 8.59 23.73
C LEU A 246 6.75 9.13 25.17
N ILE A 247 5.63 9.50 25.80
CA ILE A 247 5.62 9.92 27.19
C ILE A 247 5.95 8.75 28.10
N ALA A 248 5.34 7.61 27.87
CA ALA A 248 5.57 6.39 28.67
C ALA A 248 7.02 5.88 28.58
N SER A 249 7.66 6.00 27.41
CA SER A 249 9.07 5.60 27.20
C SER A 249 10.08 6.62 27.71
N GLY A 250 9.65 7.87 27.97
CA GLY A 250 10.54 8.96 28.39
C GLY A 250 11.61 9.35 27.34
N GLU A 251 11.34 9.09 26.06
CA GLU A 251 12.30 9.34 24.97
C GLU A 251 12.33 10.81 24.52
N ILE A 252 11.28 11.60 24.78
CA ILE A 252 11.16 12.98 24.29
C ILE A 252 12.37 13.86 24.67
N PRO A 253 12.81 13.93 25.96
CA PRO A 253 13.95 14.77 26.32
C PRO A 253 15.26 14.33 25.65
N LYS A 254 15.44 13.01 25.46
CA LYS A 254 16.63 12.44 24.78
C LYS A 254 16.67 12.86 23.31
N VAL A 255 15.52 12.82 22.63
CA VAL A 255 15.43 13.19 21.21
C VAL A 255 15.64 14.68 20.99
N ILE A 256 15.03 15.53 21.84
CA ILE A 256 15.18 16.99 21.71
C ILE A 256 16.64 17.39 21.91
N GLU A 257 17.30 16.87 22.96
CA GLU A 257 18.71 17.10 23.20
C GLU A 257 19.55 16.59 22.03
N PHE A 258 19.29 15.37 21.57
CA PHE A 258 20.03 14.75 20.47
C PHE A 258 19.95 15.58 19.17
N MET A 259 18.76 16.03 18.79
CA MET A 259 18.55 16.83 17.59
C MET A 259 19.18 18.22 17.69
N SER A 260 19.27 18.82 18.88
CA SER A 260 19.95 20.11 19.07
C SER A 260 21.45 20.00 18.84
N TYR A 261 22.08 18.88 19.20
CA TYR A 261 23.49 18.60 18.95
C TYR A 261 23.76 18.12 17.52
N ASN A 262 22.77 17.49 16.87
CA ASN A 262 22.92 16.83 15.56
C ASN A 262 21.89 17.35 14.54
N PRO A 263 22.10 18.52 13.91
CA PRO A 263 21.15 19.10 12.95
C PRO A 263 20.92 18.21 11.71
N MET A 264 21.90 17.36 11.38
CA MET A 264 21.75 16.41 10.29
C MET A 264 20.67 15.34 10.56
N ALA A 265 20.54 14.91 11.82
CA ALA A 265 19.47 13.98 12.24
C ALA A 265 18.08 14.65 12.10
N LEU A 266 17.98 15.93 12.42
CA LEU A 266 16.75 16.70 12.20
C LEU A 266 16.40 16.78 10.71
N TRP A 267 17.39 17.04 9.84
CA TRP A 267 17.19 17.08 8.39
C TRP A 267 16.68 15.74 7.84
N TYR A 268 17.32 14.63 8.20
CA TYR A 268 16.86 13.31 7.79
C TYR A 268 15.45 13.00 8.30
N ASN A 269 15.12 13.40 9.53
CA ASN A 269 13.78 13.21 10.07
C ASN A 269 12.72 14.01 9.29
N VAL A 270 13.01 15.26 8.92
CA VAL A 270 12.10 16.08 8.09
C VAL A 270 11.91 15.45 6.71
N MET A 271 12.98 15.00 6.05
CA MET A 271 12.88 14.32 4.76
C MET A 271 12.09 13.03 4.85
N THR A 272 12.28 12.25 5.92
CA THR A 272 11.49 11.05 6.21
C THR A 272 10.01 11.40 6.38
N ALA A 273 9.68 12.49 7.07
CA ALA A 273 8.30 12.93 7.25
C ALA A 273 7.65 13.37 5.93
N ILE A 274 8.37 14.09 5.07
CA ILE A 274 7.87 14.54 3.75
C ILE A 274 7.57 13.32 2.87
N THR A 275 8.52 12.41 2.73
CA THR A 275 8.37 11.23 1.88
C THR A 275 7.32 10.25 2.42
N SER A 276 7.21 10.11 3.74
CA SER A 276 6.14 9.36 4.39
C SER A 276 4.76 9.95 4.09
N THR A 277 4.63 11.28 4.17
CA THR A 277 3.36 11.98 3.93
C THR A 277 2.90 11.85 2.49
N THR A 278 3.79 12.01 1.51
CA THR A 278 3.47 11.79 0.09
C THR A 278 3.08 10.35 -0.18
N GLY A 279 3.79 9.39 0.42
CA GLY A 279 3.44 7.98 0.36
C GLY A 279 2.07 7.67 0.96
N GLN A 280 1.70 8.28 2.08
CA GLN A 280 0.38 8.11 2.70
C GLN A 280 -0.76 8.59 1.81
N ILE A 281 -0.60 9.71 1.10
CA ILE A 281 -1.59 10.18 0.12
C ILE A 281 -1.84 9.09 -0.93
N ALA A 282 -0.78 8.54 -1.47
CA ALA A 282 -0.87 7.47 -2.46
C ALA A 282 -1.50 6.18 -1.88
N ILE A 283 -1.19 5.81 -0.62
CA ILE A 283 -1.83 4.66 0.07
C ILE A 283 -3.34 4.83 0.15
N PHE A 284 -3.80 5.92 0.75
CA PHE A 284 -5.23 6.12 1.00
C PHE A 284 -6.01 6.25 -0.30
N TYR A 285 -5.43 6.89 -1.32
CA TYR A 285 -6.02 6.95 -2.65
C TYR A 285 -6.11 5.57 -3.31
N THR A 286 -5.03 4.79 -3.25
CA THR A 286 -4.97 3.44 -3.84
C THR A 286 -5.98 2.50 -3.17
N ILE A 287 -6.07 2.51 -1.83
CA ILE A 287 -7.02 1.67 -1.09
C ILE A 287 -8.47 2.06 -1.44
N LYS A 288 -8.75 3.37 -1.53
CA LYS A 288 -10.08 3.88 -1.90
C LYS A 288 -10.48 3.45 -3.32
N LYS A 289 -9.58 3.61 -4.28
CA LYS A 289 -9.87 3.42 -5.72
C LYS A 289 -9.79 1.96 -6.15
N PHE A 290 -8.76 1.25 -5.72
CA PHE A 290 -8.41 -0.10 -6.17
C PHE A 290 -8.60 -1.18 -5.10
N GLY A 291 -8.71 -0.80 -3.85
CA GLY A 291 -8.87 -1.70 -2.72
C GLY A 291 -7.55 -2.18 -2.09
N PRO A 292 -7.65 -2.85 -0.92
CA PRO A 292 -6.49 -3.21 -0.11
C PRO A 292 -5.64 -4.32 -0.71
N ILE A 293 -6.20 -5.20 -1.53
CA ILE A 293 -5.44 -6.27 -2.19
C ILE A 293 -4.49 -5.69 -3.23
N VAL A 294 -4.98 -4.78 -4.10
CA VAL A 294 -4.16 -4.12 -5.11
C VAL A 294 -3.05 -3.30 -4.45
N PHE A 295 -3.38 -2.56 -3.38
CA PHE A 295 -2.38 -1.87 -2.56
C PHE A 295 -1.30 -2.83 -2.05
N THR A 296 -1.70 -3.99 -1.50
CA THR A 296 -0.75 -4.98 -0.97
C THR A 296 0.14 -5.54 -2.07
N ILE A 297 -0.40 -5.83 -3.26
CA ILE A 297 0.38 -6.29 -4.42
C ILE A 297 1.40 -5.24 -4.84
N ILE A 298 1.02 -3.96 -4.93
CA ILE A 298 1.94 -2.87 -5.26
C ILE A 298 3.08 -2.79 -4.23
N MET A 299 2.76 -2.89 -2.93
CA MET A 299 3.76 -2.84 -1.87
C MET A 299 4.69 -4.06 -1.88
N THR A 300 4.18 -5.25 -2.24
CA THR A 300 5.01 -6.45 -2.42
C THR A 300 5.97 -6.29 -3.61
N THR A 301 5.47 -5.73 -4.73
CA THR A 301 6.31 -5.40 -5.89
C THR A 301 7.42 -4.43 -5.52
N ARG A 302 7.12 -3.41 -4.70
CA ARG A 302 8.12 -2.47 -4.20
C ARG A 302 9.27 -3.17 -3.45
N GLN A 303 8.92 -4.10 -2.58
CA GLN A 303 9.94 -4.84 -1.82
C GLN A 303 10.86 -5.65 -2.73
N MET A 304 10.30 -6.32 -3.73
CA MET A 304 11.10 -7.06 -4.71
C MET A 304 11.98 -6.15 -5.54
N MET A 305 11.43 -5.01 -6.02
CA MET A 305 12.22 -4.02 -6.76
C MET A 305 13.38 -3.48 -5.93
N SER A 306 13.18 -3.25 -4.64
CA SER A 306 14.23 -2.81 -3.70
C SER A 306 15.36 -3.83 -3.59
N ILE A 307 15.02 -5.13 -3.48
CA ILE A 307 16.03 -6.20 -3.39
C ILE A 307 16.78 -6.36 -4.71
N ILE A 308 16.07 -6.34 -5.86
CA ILE A 308 16.68 -6.41 -7.19
C ILE A 308 17.65 -5.24 -7.39
N LEU A 309 17.21 -4.02 -7.07
CA LEU A 309 18.03 -2.82 -7.19
C LEU A 309 19.27 -2.90 -6.31
N SER A 310 19.13 -3.33 -5.05
CA SER A 310 20.25 -3.56 -4.14
C SER A 310 21.25 -4.57 -4.72
N THR A 311 20.75 -5.68 -5.27
CA THR A 311 21.60 -6.73 -5.88
C THR A 311 22.38 -6.18 -7.08
N ILE A 312 21.77 -5.35 -7.92
CA ILE A 312 22.40 -4.73 -9.09
C ILE A 312 23.44 -3.69 -8.66
N LEU A 313 23.09 -2.80 -7.70
CA LEU A 313 23.96 -1.71 -7.26
C LEU A 313 25.21 -2.21 -6.53
N PHE A 314 25.08 -3.27 -5.74
CA PHE A 314 26.19 -3.85 -4.98
C PHE A 314 26.91 -5.00 -5.73
N GLY A 315 26.55 -5.26 -6.99
CA GLY A 315 27.22 -6.25 -7.84
C GLY A 315 27.09 -7.69 -7.36
N HIS A 316 26.08 -8.00 -6.55
CA HIS A 316 25.82 -9.37 -6.12
C HIS A 316 25.22 -10.18 -7.28
N HIS A 317 25.81 -11.32 -7.59
CA HIS A 317 25.26 -12.20 -8.62
C HIS A 317 23.92 -12.76 -8.15
N MET A 318 22.85 -12.46 -8.90
CA MET A 318 21.55 -13.12 -8.69
C MET A 318 21.69 -14.60 -9.00
N THR A 319 21.26 -15.45 -8.08
CA THR A 319 21.17 -16.88 -8.33
C THR A 319 20.08 -17.16 -9.39
N LEU A 320 20.23 -18.23 -10.15
CA LEU A 320 19.23 -18.64 -11.14
C LEU A 320 17.84 -18.77 -10.49
N GLY A 321 17.77 -19.31 -9.27
CA GLY A 321 16.54 -19.40 -8.48
C GLY A 321 15.94 -18.02 -8.14
N GLY A 322 16.76 -17.02 -7.83
CA GLY A 322 16.30 -15.64 -7.61
C GLY A 322 15.66 -15.05 -8.87
N VAL A 323 16.28 -15.23 -10.04
CA VAL A 323 15.71 -14.76 -11.33
C VAL A 323 14.37 -15.46 -11.61
N MET A 324 14.29 -16.78 -11.46
CA MET A 324 13.06 -17.53 -11.67
C MET A 324 11.94 -17.10 -10.71
N GLY A 325 12.26 -16.89 -9.43
CA GLY A 325 11.31 -16.40 -8.43
C GLY A 325 10.77 -15.00 -8.79
N ALA A 326 11.63 -14.09 -9.23
CA ALA A 326 11.23 -12.77 -9.69
C ALA A 326 10.28 -12.83 -10.90
N ILE A 327 10.62 -13.61 -11.92
CA ILE A 327 9.78 -13.79 -13.12
C ILE A 327 8.40 -14.34 -12.72
N LEU A 328 8.35 -15.35 -11.85
CA LEU A 328 7.10 -15.95 -11.39
C LEU A 328 6.21 -14.92 -10.69
N VAL A 329 6.77 -14.12 -9.80
CA VAL A 329 6.02 -13.08 -9.07
C VAL A 329 5.52 -12.00 -10.01
N PHE A 330 6.36 -11.46 -10.91
CA PHE A 330 5.91 -10.44 -11.85
C PHE A 330 4.82 -10.96 -12.78
N THR A 331 4.93 -12.19 -13.26
CA THR A 331 3.89 -12.84 -14.09
C THR A 331 2.57 -12.95 -13.31
N ALA A 332 2.62 -13.42 -12.07
CA ALA A 332 1.43 -13.53 -11.21
C ALA A 332 0.79 -12.14 -10.91
N ILE A 333 1.61 -11.11 -10.68
CA ILE A 333 1.14 -9.74 -10.48
C ILE A 333 0.45 -9.19 -11.74
N PHE A 334 1.08 -9.32 -12.91
CA PHE A 334 0.49 -8.87 -14.18
C PHE A 334 -0.84 -9.59 -14.45
N HIS A 335 -0.89 -10.89 -14.23
CA HIS A 335 -2.14 -11.66 -14.38
C HIS A 335 -3.23 -11.16 -13.41
N SER A 336 -2.89 -10.95 -12.15
CA SER A 336 -3.82 -10.46 -11.12
C SER A 336 -4.38 -9.08 -11.46
N VAL A 337 -3.53 -8.14 -11.86
CA VAL A 337 -3.94 -6.79 -12.27
C VAL A 337 -4.84 -6.84 -13.51
N TYR A 338 -4.43 -7.58 -14.55
CA TYR A 338 -5.21 -7.75 -15.77
C TYR A 338 -6.61 -8.30 -15.48
N ARG A 339 -6.70 -9.35 -14.65
CA ARG A 339 -7.99 -9.96 -14.26
C ARG A 339 -8.87 -8.99 -13.48
N GLN A 340 -8.30 -8.21 -12.56
CA GLN A 340 -9.07 -7.24 -11.79
C GLN A 340 -9.63 -6.11 -12.68
N VAL A 341 -8.85 -5.61 -13.63
CA VAL A 341 -9.29 -4.63 -14.62
C VAL A 341 -10.43 -5.21 -15.48
N LYS A 342 -10.25 -6.45 -15.98
CA LYS A 342 -11.26 -7.15 -16.78
C LYS A 342 -12.56 -7.37 -16.01
N ASN A 343 -12.48 -7.81 -14.74
CA ASN A 343 -13.66 -8.03 -13.90
C ASN A 343 -14.41 -6.73 -13.57
N LYS A 344 -13.72 -5.61 -13.39
CA LYS A 344 -14.37 -4.30 -13.28
C LYS A 344 -15.11 -3.93 -14.56
N LYS A 345 -14.51 -4.15 -15.73
CA LYS A 345 -15.14 -3.88 -17.03
C LYS A 345 -16.43 -4.71 -17.18
N ASN A 346 -16.42 -5.98 -16.84
CA ASN A 346 -17.59 -6.85 -16.94
C ASN A 346 -18.73 -6.52 -15.94
N LYS A 347 -18.41 -5.87 -14.81
CA LYS A 347 -19.43 -5.40 -13.85
C LYS A 347 -20.08 -4.09 -14.28
N ILE A 348 -19.41 -3.29 -15.11
CA ILE A 348 -19.93 -2.01 -15.63
C ILE A 348 -20.80 -2.24 -16.87
N LEU A 349 -20.50 -3.27 -17.65
CA LEU A 349 -21.32 -3.72 -18.79
C LEU A 349 -22.07 -4.98 -18.36
N PRO A 350 -23.34 -4.87 -17.89
CA PRO A 350 -24.18 -6.05 -17.75
C PRO A 350 -24.31 -6.73 -19.12
N PRO A 351 -24.38 -8.06 -19.19
CA PRO A 351 -24.60 -8.73 -20.45
C PRO A 351 -25.87 -8.15 -21.07
N VAL A 352 -25.76 -7.65 -22.29
CA VAL A 352 -26.92 -7.27 -23.08
C VAL A 352 -27.68 -8.58 -23.29
N ASN A 353 -28.74 -8.77 -22.50
CA ASN A 353 -29.71 -9.81 -22.77
C ASN A 353 -30.47 -9.36 -24.01
N LEU A 354 -29.99 -9.76 -25.18
CA LEU A 354 -30.80 -9.73 -26.37
C LEU A 354 -32.00 -10.65 -26.11
N PRO A 355 -33.23 -10.15 -26.33
CA PRO A 355 -34.38 -11.04 -26.27
C PRO A 355 -34.20 -12.18 -27.28
N PRO A 356 -34.68 -13.39 -26.97
CA PRO A 356 -34.43 -14.59 -27.75
C PRO A 356 -35.13 -14.63 -29.14
N ASP A 357 -35.74 -13.57 -29.60
CA ASP A 357 -36.66 -13.59 -30.75
C ASP A 357 -36.29 -12.68 -31.93
N GLU A 358 -35.00 -12.35 -32.13
CA GLU A 358 -34.56 -11.79 -33.42
C GLU A 358 -33.50 -12.69 -34.07
N GLU A 359 -33.95 -13.84 -34.58
CA GLU A 359 -33.26 -14.54 -35.70
C GLU A 359 -33.26 -13.61 -36.91
N PRO A 360 -32.10 -13.33 -37.53
CA PRO A 360 -32.09 -12.54 -38.76
C PRO A 360 -32.78 -13.36 -39.88
N LEU A 361 -33.91 -12.82 -40.34
CA LEU A 361 -34.58 -13.25 -41.59
C LEU A 361 -33.64 -12.98 -42.79
N ILE A 362 -32.58 -13.78 -42.93
CA ILE A 362 -31.80 -13.86 -44.16
C ILE A 362 -31.78 -15.32 -44.56
N ASN A 363 -32.83 -15.74 -45.29
CA ASN A 363 -32.83 -16.68 -46.42
C ASN A 363 -34.25 -17.15 -46.71
N LYS A 364 -34.96 -16.37 -47.53
CA LYS A 364 -35.94 -16.90 -48.51
C LYS A 364 -36.03 -15.91 -49.65
N LYS A 365 -35.16 -16.05 -50.62
CA LYS A 365 -35.47 -16.12 -52.06
C LYS A 365 -34.17 -16.30 -52.82
#